data_616263d5627cc006aae0b36bf6b922eb
#
_entry.id   616263d5627cc006aae0b36bf6b922eb
#
_cell.length_a   1.000
_cell.length_b   1.000
_cell.length_c   1.000
_cell.angle_alpha   90.00
_cell.angle_beta   90.00
_cell.angle_gamma   90.00
#
_symmetry.space_group_name_H-M   'P 1'
#
loop_
_entity.id
_entity.type
_entity.pdbx_description
1 polymer ?
#
loop_
_entity_poly.entity_id
_entity_poly.type
_entity_poly.pdbx_seq_one_letter_code
_entity_poly.pdbx_strand_id
1 'polypeptide(L)'
;GQEVFDYGVKLDPKPEVLAKFKDTTVKGSQFKQPLLEFSGACGGCGETPYAKLVTQLFGDKMYIANATGCSSIWGGSAPATPYTVNKQGHGPAWQNSLFEDNAEFGLGMTLAQNAIRGRLEQLTNELVAEEGTSEELKAAAEKWVETMADRAENGPAAEAYITALEASSSEKAAEILKDKDYLAKKSMWIFGGDGWAYDIGFGGVDHALASGEDINILVFDTEVYSNTGGQASKSTPVGSVAQFAAAGKSVKKKDLASIMMSYGYVYVAD
;
A
#
# COMPACT_ATOMS: atom_id res chain seq x y z
N GLY A 1 -28.18 5.44 -16.45
CA GLY A 1 -26.79 5.57 -16.40
C GLY A 1 -26.19 5.34 -15.04
N GLN A 2 -26.16 6.35 -14.17
CA GLN A 2 -25.43 6.28 -12.90
C GLN A 2 -25.94 5.16 -11.97
N GLU A 3 -27.26 5.06 -11.81
CA GLU A 3 -27.88 4.02 -10.96
C GLU A 3 -27.51 2.58 -11.38
N VAL A 4 -27.42 2.32 -12.69
CA VAL A 4 -27.02 1.02 -13.20
C VAL A 4 -25.55 0.74 -12.96
N PHE A 5 -24.71 1.77 -13.11
CA PHE A 5 -23.30 1.69 -12.79
C PHE A 5 -23.09 1.40 -11.30
N ASP A 6 -23.75 2.17 -10.42
CA ASP A 6 -23.67 2.01 -8.97
C ASP A 6 -24.16 0.64 -8.51
N TYR A 7 -25.18 0.09 -9.18
CA TYR A 7 -25.63 -1.28 -8.98
C TYR A 7 -24.53 -2.29 -9.39
N GLY A 8 -23.96 -2.11 -10.58
CA GLY A 8 -22.93 -3.01 -11.12
C GLY A 8 -21.69 -3.11 -10.25
N VAL A 9 -21.16 -1.98 -9.76
CA VAL A 9 -19.95 -1.94 -8.93
C VAL A 9 -20.17 -2.51 -7.51
N LYS A 10 -21.42 -2.65 -7.09
CA LYS A 10 -21.80 -3.22 -5.77
C LYS A 10 -22.14 -4.71 -5.83
N LEU A 11 -22.09 -5.34 -7.00
CA LEU A 11 -22.33 -6.77 -7.11
C LEU A 11 -21.24 -7.58 -6.40
N ASP A 12 -21.68 -8.61 -5.69
CA ASP A 12 -20.74 -9.54 -5.07
C ASP A 12 -20.04 -10.41 -6.11
N PRO A 13 -18.76 -10.71 -5.93
CA PRO A 13 -18.08 -11.74 -6.70
C PRO A 13 -18.84 -13.08 -6.57
N LYS A 14 -18.90 -13.84 -7.65
CA LYS A 14 -19.57 -15.14 -7.66
C LYS A 14 -18.79 -16.16 -6.83
N PRO A 15 -19.37 -16.72 -5.73
CA PRO A 15 -18.67 -17.64 -4.85
C PRO A 15 -18.11 -18.86 -5.57
N GLU A 16 -18.84 -19.39 -6.56
CA GLU A 16 -18.41 -20.54 -7.37
C GLU A 16 -17.21 -20.25 -8.27
N VAL A 17 -16.94 -18.96 -8.58
CA VAL A 17 -15.75 -18.53 -9.31
C VAL A 17 -14.57 -18.37 -8.35
N LEU A 18 -14.80 -17.71 -7.22
CA LEU A 18 -13.77 -17.53 -6.18
C LEU A 18 -13.26 -18.88 -5.65
N ALA A 19 -14.13 -19.88 -5.52
CA ALA A 19 -13.74 -21.23 -5.09
C ALA A 19 -12.81 -21.94 -6.09
N LYS A 20 -12.85 -21.57 -7.37
CA LYS A 20 -12.03 -22.19 -8.44
C LYS A 20 -10.65 -21.52 -8.59
N PHE A 21 -10.51 -20.28 -8.19
CA PHE A 21 -9.30 -19.49 -8.42
C PHE A 21 -8.82 -18.88 -7.11
N LYS A 22 -7.59 -19.23 -6.71
CA LYS A 22 -6.97 -18.62 -5.53
C LYS A 22 -6.87 -17.11 -5.72
N ASP A 23 -7.37 -16.34 -4.78
CA ASP A 23 -7.39 -14.87 -4.81
C ASP A 23 -6.00 -14.22 -4.66
N THR A 24 -5.01 -15.01 -4.25
CA THR A 24 -3.59 -14.62 -4.19
C THR A 24 -2.84 -14.76 -5.53
N THR A 25 -3.54 -15.20 -6.59
CA THR A 25 -2.96 -15.27 -7.95
C THR A 25 -3.41 -14.08 -8.78
N VAL A 26 -2.64 -13.73 -9.83
CA VAL A 26 -3.00 -12.65 -10.77
C VAL A 26 -4.41 -12.85 -11.31
N LYS A 27 -4.72 -14.06 -11.81
CA LYS A 27 -6.04 -14.38 -12.37
C LYS A 27 -7.14 -14.33 -11.32
N GLY A 28 -6.91 -14.93 -10.15
CA GLY A 28 -7.92 -15.03 -9.10
C GLY A 28 -8.26 -13.68 -8.48
N SER A 29 -7.25 -12.80 -8.31
CA SER A 29 -7.44 -11.44 -7.80
C SER A 29 -8.40 -10.61 -8.65
N GLN A 30 -8.46 -10.85 -9.96
CA GLN A 30 -9.31 -10.11 -10.90
C GLN A 30 -10.81 -10.45 -10.81
N PHE A 31 -11.18 -11.49 -10.05
CA PHE A 31 -12.58 -11.81 -9.78
C PHE A 31 -13.14 -11.12 -8.52
N LYS A 32 -12.29 -10.41 -7.77
CA LYS A 32 -12.72 -9.55 -6.66
C LYS A 32 -13.19 -8.19 -7.17
N GLN A 33 -13.91 -7.45 -6.31
CA GLN A 33 -14.25 -6.05 -6.58
C GLN A 33 -12.99 -5.24 -6.86
N PRO A 34 -12.89 -4.50 -7.97
CA PRO A 34 -11.77 -3.60 -8.21
C PRO A 34 -11.74 -2.46 -7.17
N LEU A 35 -10.56 -2.17 -6.66
CA LEU A 35 -10.31 -1.02 -5.78
C LEU A 35 -9.52 0.10 -6.47
N LEU A 36 -9.12 -0.12 -7.72
CA LEU A 36 -8.62 0.88 -8.65
C LEU A 36 -9.24 0.61 -10.02
N GLU A 37 -9.99 1.57 -10.55
CA GLU A 37 -10.64 1.44 -11.86
C GLU A 37 -10.95 2.82 -12.46
N PHE A 38 -10.95 2.89 -13.79
CA PHE A 38 -11.26 4.13 -14.52
C PHE A 38 -10.33 5.30 -14.20
N SER A 39 -9.02 5.03 -14.15
CA SER A 39 -8.00 6.07 -13.96
C SER A 39 -7.98 7.06 -15.14
N GLY A 40 -7.55 8.29 -14.87
CA GLY A 40 -7.30 9.29 -15.91
C GLY A 40 -5.97 9.14 -16.64
N ALA A 41 -5.36 7.94 -16.62
CA ALA A 41 -4.11 7.65 -17.32
C ALA A 41 -4.28 7.67 -18.84
N CYS A 42 -3.17 7.83 -19.55
CA CYS A 42 -3.13 7.78 -21.01
C CYS A 42 -3.63 6.44 -21.54
N GLY A 43 -4.22 6.41 -22.73
CA GLY A 43 -4.60 5.16 -23.39
C GLY A 43 -3.39 4.24 -23.58
N GLY A 44 -3.48 3.01 -23.05
CA GLY A 44 -2.38 2.05 -23.08
C GLY A 44 -1.26 2.28 -22.06
N CYS A 45 -1.50 3.07 -20.99
CA CYS A 45 -0.53 3.26 -19.90
C CYS A 45 -0.09 1.93 -19.29
N GLY A 46 1.23 1.73 -19.18
CA GLY A 46 1.81 0.51 -18.58
C GLY A 46 1.80 0.50 -17.05
N GLU A 47 1.58 1.63 -16.36
CA GLU A 47 1.62 1.72 -14.89
C GLU A 47 0.36 1.15 -14.24
N THR A 48 -0.82 1.50 -14.76
CA THR A 48 -2.11 1.22 -14.14
C THR A 48 -2.43 -0.28 -13.99
N PRO A 49 -2.03 -1.20 -14.89
CA PRO A 49 -2.24 -2.63 -14.69
C PRO A 49 -1.54 -3.18 -13.45
N TYR A 50 -0.31 -2.72 -13.18
CA TYR A 50 0.45 -3.12 -11.99
C TYR A 50 -0.16 -2.53 -10.71
N ALA A 51 -0.50 -1.24 -10.71
CA ALA A 51 -1.18 -0.60 -9.59
C ALA A 51 -2.53 -1.29 -9.30
N LYS A 52 -3.30 -1.66 -10.34
CA LYS A 52 -4.55 -2.41 -10.19
C LYS A 52 -4.29 -3.79 -9.57
N LEU A 53 -3.30 -4.54 -10.05
CA LEU A 53 -2.97 -5.86 -9.49
C LEU A 53 -2.62 -5.75 -8.00
N VAL A 54 -1.76 -4.82 -7.63
CA VAL A 54 -1.35 -4.62 -6.23
C VAL A 54 -2.56 -4.23 -5.36
N THR A 55 -3.44 -3.35 -5.82
CA THR A 55 -4.64 -2.98 -5.09
C THR A 55 -5.68 -4.10 -5.00
N GLN A 56 -5.76 -5.01 -5.99
CA GLN A 56 -6.59 -6.21 -5.90
C GLN A 56 -6.10 -7.19 -4.82
N LEU A 57 -4.78 -7.25 -4.60
CA LEU A 57 -4.17 -8.16 -3.63
C LEU A 57 -4.16 -7.58 -2.20
N PHE A 58 -3.96 -6.27 -2.06
CA PHE A 58 -3.65 -5.63 -0.78
C PHE A 58 -4.60 -4.49 -0.39
N GLY A 59 -5.41 -3.99 -1.32
CA GLY A 59 -6.07 -2.69 -1.23
C GLY A 59 -7.03 -2.50 -0.07
N ASP A 60 -7.65 -3.55 0.45
CA ASP A 60 -8.55 -3.50 1.60
C ASP A 60 -7.85 -3.03 2.89
N LYS A 61 -6.54 -3.26 2.99
CA LYS A 61 -5.69 -2.90 4.13
C LYS A 61 -4.36 -2.33 3.64
N MET A 62 -4.41 -1.25 2.86
CA MET A 62 -3.25 -0.71 2.14
C MET A 62 -3.12 0.80 2.35
N TYR A 63 -1.90 1.24 2.66
CA TYR A 63 -1.51 2.64 2.58
C TYR A 63 -0.59 2.85 1.39
N ILE A 64 -0.76 3.97 0.70
CA ILE A 64 0.06 4.34 -0.45
C ILE A 64 0.59 5.76 -0.24
N ALA A 65 1.92 5.88 -0.12
CA ALA A 65 2.65 7.13 -0.29
C ALA A 65 3.08 7.24 -1.75
N ASN A 66 2.64 8.25 -2.49
CA ASN A 66 2.88 8.36 -3.92
C ASN A 66 3.74 9.59 -4.24
N ALA A 67 4.85 9.40 -4.93
CA ALA A 67 5.67 10.49 -5.44
C ALA A 67 4.94 11.24 -6.55
N THR A 68 5.05 12.57 -6.54
CA THR A 68 4.52 13.39 -7.63
C THR A 68 5.07 12.95 -8.99
N GLY A 69 4.18 12.68 -9.92
CA GLY A 69 4.47 12.17 -11.27
C GLY A 69 3.21 11.63 -11.93
N CYS A 70 3.34 10.77 -12.95
CA CYS A 70 2.19 10.17 -13.63
C CYS A 70 1.27 9.43 -12.65
N SER A 71 1.82 8.61 -11.78
CA SER A 71 1.04 7.82 -10.82
C SER A 71 0.27 8.67 -9.81
N SER A 72 0.77 9.85 -9.45
CA SER A 72 0.01 10.78 -8.62
C SER A 72 -1.07 11.53 -9.40
N ILE A 73 -0.82 11.85 -10.66
CA ILE A 73 -1.80 12.56 -11.50
C ILE A 73 -3.01 11.67 -11.77
N TRP A 74 -2.82 10.45 -12.27
CA TRP A 74 -3.94 9.55 -12.47
C TRP A 74 -4.48 8.95 -11.17
N GLY A 75 -3.72 9.00 -10.06
CA GLY A 75 -4.09 8.43 -8.77
C GLY A 75 -4.96 9.33 -7.88
N GLY A 76 -4.93 10.65 -8.06
CA GLY A 76 -5.71 11.52 -7.18
C GLY A 76 -5.47 13.02 -7.27
N SER A 77 -4.48 13.49 -8.05
CA SER A 77 -4.25 14.94 -8.23
C SER A 77 -5.24 15.57 -9.21
N ALA A 78 -5.88 14.79 -10.06
CA ALA A 78 -7.03 15.19 -10.86
C ALA A 78 -8.28 15.27 -9.95
N PRO A 79 -9.39 15.91 -10.38
CA PRO A 79 -10.56 16.11 -9.53
C PRO A 79 -11.25 14.81 -9.08
N ALA A 80 -10.86 13.66 -9.64
CA ALA A 80 -11.39 12.35 -9.29
C ALA A 80 -10.25 11.36 -9.05
N THR A 81 -10.40 10.53 -8.02
CA THR A 81 -9.49 9.41 -7.77
C THR A 81 -10.05 8.11 -8.34
N PRO A 82 -9.22 7.22 -8.95
CA PRO A 82 -9.63 5.89 -9.38
C PRO A 82 -9.67 4.88 -8.24
N TYR A 83 -9.13 5.22 -7.08
CA TYR A 83 -9.16 4.37 -5.89
C TYR A 83 -10.54 4.45 -5.23
N THR A 84 -11.02 3.31 -4.73
CA THR A 84 -12.32 3.21 -4.08
C THR A 84 -12.27 2.26 -2.87
N VAL A 85 -13.41 2.09 -2.22
CA VAL A 85 -13.57 1.18 -1.08
C VAL A 85 -14.50 0.02 -1.42
N ASN A 86 -14.33 -1.09 -0.71
CA ASN A 86 -15.25 -2.22 -0.77
C ASN A 86 -16.54 -1.95 0.02
N LYS A 87 -17.44 -2.93 0.08
CA LYS A 87 -18.72 -2.83 0.80
C LYS A 87 -18.57 -2.56 2.31
N GLN A 88 -17.45 -2.95 2.89
CA GLN A 88 -17.10 -2.72 4.29
C GLN A 88 -16.52 -1.32 4.54
N GLY A 89 -16.34 -0.52 3.48
CA GLY A 89 -15.71 0.80 3.56
C GLY A 89 -14.19 0.76 3.58
N HIS A 90 -13.57 -0.39 3.28
CA HIS A 90 -12.12 -0.56 3.27
C HIS A 90 -11.57 -0.44 1.84
N GLY A 91 -10.48 0.27 1.69
CA GLY A 91 -9.77 0.47 0.42
C GLY A 91 -8.43 1.15 0.64
N PRO A 92 -7.65 1.38 -0.43
CA PRO A 92 -6.36 2.05 -0.31
C PRO A 92 -6.50 3.45 0.29
N ALA A 93 -5.73 3.74 1.33
CA ALA A 93 -5.52 5.09 1.82
C ALA A 93 -4.33 5.69 1.06
N TRP A 94 -4.63 6.54 0.10
CA TRP A 94 -3.66 7.13 -0.82
C TRP A 94 -3.34 8.57 -0.44
N GLN A 95 -2.05 8.91 -0.41
CA GLN A 95 -1.58 10.26 -0.18
C GLN A 95 -0.43 10.58 -1.13
N ASN A 96 -0.51 11.75 -1.77
CA ASN A 96 0.59 12.28 -2.55
C ASN A 96 1.62 12.97 -1.66
N SER A 97 2.90 12.78 -1.98
CA SER A 97 4.02 13.54 -1.41
C SER A 97 4.78 14.26 -2.51
N LEU A 98 5.76 15.08 -2.12
CA LEU A 98 6.63 15.75 -3.07
C LEU A 98 7.46 14.72 -3.85
N PHE A 99 7.91 15.15 -5.02
CA PHE A 99 8.68 14.31 -5.93
C PHE A 99 9.99 13.80 -5.32
N GLU A 100 10.63 14.62 -4.51
CA GLU A 100 11.93 14.37 -3.90
C GLU A 100 11.86 13.61 -2.56
N ASP A 101 10.77 13.69 -1.79
CA ASP A 101 10.72 13.26 -0.38
C ASP A 101 9.81 12.04 -0.12
N ASN A 102 9.28 11.44 -1.15
CA ASN A 102 8.22 10.42 -1.00
C ASN A 102 8.66 9.16 -0.23
N ALA A 103 9.93 8.77 -0.35
CA ALA A 103 10.43 7.61 0.37
C ALA A 103 10.47 7.88 1.88
N GLU A 104 10.94 9.08 2.26
CA GLU A 104 10.98 9.56 3.64
C GLU A 104 9.57 9.73 4.21
N PHE A 105 8.65 10.26 3.41
CA PHE A 105 7.25 10.37 3.79
C PHE A 105 6.62 9.01 4.07
N GLY A 106 6.81 8.03 3.18
CA GLY A 106 6.32 6.67 3.36
C GLY A 106 6.95 5.94 4.55
N LEU A 107 8.26 6.15 4.79
CA LEU A 107 8.93 5.66 5.99
C LEU A 107 8.31 6.28 7.25
N GLY A 108 8.09 7.60 7.25
CA GLY A 108 7.44 8.30 8.36
C GLY A 108 6.05 7.78 8.66
N MET A 109 5.24 7.49 7.65
CA MET A 109 3.92 6.84 7.80
C MET A 109 4.03 5.46 8.45
N THR A 110 5.03 4.67 8.07
CA THR A 110 5.29 3.35 8.65
C THR A 110 5.64 3.45 10.12
N LEU A 111 6.59 4.32 10.46
CA LEU A 111 7.02 4.53 11.84
C LEU A 111 5.88 5.05 12.72
N ALA A 112 5.04 5.96 12.21
CA ALA A 112 3.88 6.46 12.92
C ALA A 112 2.87 5.33 13.23
N GLN A 113 2.59 4.46 12.26
CA GLN A 113 1.71 3.31 12.49
C GLN A 113 2.31 2.32 13.48
N ASN A 114 3.60 2.03 13.39
CA ASN A 114 4.28 1.14 14.34
C ASN A 114 4.20 1.71 15.77
N ALA A 115 4.37 3.02 15.94
CA ALA A 115 4.24 3.69 17.25
C ALA A 115 2.80 3.60 17.79
N ILE A 116 1.79 3.85 16.96
CA ILE A 116 0.37 3.73 17.36
C ILE A 116 0.06 2.27 17.76
N ARG A 117 0.47 1.29 16.96
CA ARG A 117 0.23 -0.13 17.24
C ARG A 117 0.95 -0.60 18.51
N GLY A 118 2.18 -0.12 18.75
CA GLY A 118 2.91 -0.40 20.00
C GLY A 118 2.20 0.17 21.23
N ARG A 119 1.60 1.37 21.14
CA ARG A 119 0.76 1.92 22.20
C ARG A 119 -0.50 1.08 22.42
N LEU A 120 -1.16 0.64 21.34
CA LEU A 120 -2.34 -0.22 21.44
C LEU A 120 -2.00 -1.58 22.06
N GLU A 121 -0.85 -2.16 21.74
CA GLU A 121 -0.34 -3.39 22.38
C GLU A 121 -0.15 -3.19 23.88
N GLN A 122 0.47 -2.09 24.29
CA GLN A 122 0.63 -1.77 25.71
C GLN A 122 -0.73 -1.67 26.43
N LEU A 123 -1.67 -0.89 25.87
CA LEU A 123 -3.02 -0.73 26.42
C LEU A 123 -3.77 -2.08 26.48
N THR A 124 -3.58 -2.93 25.48
CA THR A 124 -4.15 -4.28 25.44
C THR A 124 -3.61 -5.15 26.56
N ASN A 125 -2.30 -5.17 26.78
CA ASN A 125 -1.67 -5.93 27.86
C ASN A 125 -2.16 -5.44 29.24
N GLU A 126 -2.33 -4.14 29.41
CA GLU A 126 -2.88 -3.55 30.63
C GLU A 126 -4.37 -3.95 30.83
N LEU A 127 -5.17 -3.97 29.76
CA LEU A 127 -6.58 -4.40 29.79
C LEU A 127 -6.72 -5.87 30.17
N VAL A 128 -5.89 -6.73 29.63
CA VAL A 128 -5.86 -8.18 29.95
C VAL A 128 -5.54 -8.41 31.43
N ALA A 129 -4.71 -7.56 32.03
CA ALA A 129 -4.32 -7.62 33.45
C ALA A 129 -5.37 -7.01 34.41
N GLU A 130 -6.38 -6.32 33.92
CA GLU A 130 -7.44 -5.73 34.74
C GLU A 130 -8.33 -6.81 35.40
N GLU A 131 -8.61 -6.63 36.71
CA GLU A 131 -9.61 -7.47 37.40
C GLU A 131 -11.01 -7.25 36.80
N GLY A 132 -11.68 -8.35 36.47
CA GLY A 132 -13.03 -8.32 35.89
C GLY A 132 -13.08 -8.32 34.36
N THR A 133 -11.94 -8.30 33.68
CA THR A 133 -11.88 -8.52 32.22
C THR A 133 -12.37 -9.92 31.89
N SER A 134 -13.35 -10.04 30.99
CA SER A 134 -13.93 -11.34 30.60
C SER A 134 -12.91 -12.24 29.90
N GLU A 135 -13.05 -13.54 30.06
CA GLU A 135 -12.16 -14.51 29.41
C GLU A 135 -12.25 -14.44 27.87
N GLU A 136 -13.41 -14.09 27.32
CA GLU A 136 -13.59 -13.88 25.88
C GLU A 136 -12.77 -12.68 25.38
N LEU A 137 -12.76 -11.58 26.12
CA LEU A 137 -11.99 -10.39 25.77
C LEU A 137 -10.49 -10.67 25.90
N LYS A 138 -10.05 -11.38 26.94
CA LYS A 138 -8.66 -11.80 27.11
C LYS A 138 -8.18 -12.66 25.94
N ALA A 139 -8.94 -13.69 25.59
CA ALA A 139 -8.60 -14.58 24.49
C ALA A 139 -8.50 -13.84 23.13
N ALA A 140 -9.42 -12.92 22.87
CA ALA A 140 -9.41 -12.11 21.65
C ALA A 140 -8.20 -11.16 21.63
N ALA A 141 -7.88 -10.53 22.77
CA ALA A 141 -6.73 -9.64 22.93
C ALA A 141 -5.39 -10.38 22.72
N GLU A 142 -5.23 -11.54 23.37
CA GLU A 142 -4.04 -12.38 23.23
C GLU A 142 -3.84 -12.85 21.77
N LYS A 143 -4.93 -13.27 21.11
CA LYS A 143 -4.86 -13.66 19.69
C LYS A 143 -4.48 -12.49 18.79
N TRP A 144 -4.98 -11.28 19.08
CA TRP A 144 -4.60 -10.10 18.34
C TRP A 144 -3.10 -9.79 18.51
N VAL A 145 -2.57 -9.83 19.74
CA VAL A 145 -1.13 -9.62 20.02
C VAL A 145 -0.28 -10.67 19.34
N GLU A 146 -0.64 -11.96 19.44
CA GLU A 146 0.07 -13.06 18.79
C GLU A 146 0.22 -12.86 17.27
N THR A 147 -0.81 -12.31 16.64
CA THR A 147 -0.88 -12.18 15.17
C THR A 147 -0.44 -10.82 14.66
N MET A 148 -0.02 -9.87 15.50
CA MET A 148 0.28 -8.48 15.11
C MET A 148 1.23 -8.35 13.91
N ALA A 149 2.16 -9.29 13.74
CA ALA A 149 3.10 -9.30 12.62
C ALA A 149 2.55 -9.98 11.36
N ASP A 150 1.55 -10.84 11.48
CA ASP A 150 0.98 -11.60 10.37
C ASP A 150 -0.22 -10.89 9.75
N ARG A 151 -0.07 -10.37 8.53
CA ARG A 151 -1.15 -9.64 7.84
C ARG A 151 -2.37 -10.51 7.57
N ALA A 152 -2.21 -11.80 7.29
CA ALA A 152 -3.31 -12.67 6.93
C ALA A 152 -4.16 -13.03 8.16
N GLU A 153 -3.50 -13.34 9.27
CA GLU A 153 -4.17 -13.75 10.51
C GLU A 153 -4.64 -12.55 11.35
N ASN A 154 -3.88 -11.46 11.34
CA ASN A 154 -4.19 -10.28 12.16
C ASN A 154 -5.51 -9.60 11.79
N GLY A 155 -5.92 -9.63 10.51
CA GLY A 155 -7.19 -9.02 10.10
C GLY A 155 -8.40 -9.61 10.83
N PRO A 156 -8.66 -10.92 10.71
CA PRO A 156 -9.73 -11.59 11.45
C PRO A 156 -9.59 -11.46 12.98
N ALA A 157 -8.36 -11.53 13.51
CA ALA A 157 -8.10 -11.36 14.94
C ALA A 157 -8.46 -9.95 15.43
N ALA A 158 -8.16 -8.91 14.65
CA ALA A 158 -8.53 -7.53 14.96
C ALA A 158 -10.05 -7.32 14.97
N GLU A 159 -10.77 -7.91 14.02
CA GLU A 159 -12.25 -7.85 13.96
C GLU A 159 -12.89 -8.52 15.18
N ALA A 160 -12.39 -9.71 15.56
CA ALA A 160 -12.86 -10.40 16.77
C ALA A 160 -12.54 -9.58 18.04
N TYR A 161 -11.36 -8.99 18.10
CA TYR A 161 -10.96 -8.15 19.23
C TYR A 161 -11.79 -6.88 19.32
N ILE A 162 -12.06 -6.17 18.22
CA ILE A 162 -12.96 -5.02 18.18
C ILE A 162 -14.34 -5.39 18.71
N THR A 163 -14.89 -6.53 18.29
CA THR A 163 -16.21 -7.01 18.76
C THR A 163 -16.22 -7.23 20.28
N ALA A 164 -15.15 -7.84 20.80
CA ALA A 164 -15.03 -8.08 22.24
C ALA A 164 -14.84 -6.77 23.04
N LEU A 165 -14.09 -5.80 22.49
CA LEU A 165 -13.92 -4.47 23.07
C LEU A 165 -15.24 -3.69 23.12
N GLU A 166 -16.05 -3.74 22.06
CA GLU A 166 -17.36 -3.07 21.99
C GLU A 166 -18.38 -3.65 22.98
N ALA A 167 -18.20 -4.90 23.41
CA ALA A 167 -19.02 -5.52 24.45
C ALA A 167 -18.54 -5.21 25.89
N SER A 168 -17.36 -4.60 26.04
CA SER A 168 -16.77 -4.27 27.35
C SER A 168 -17.17 -2.90 27.85
N SER A 169 -17.32 -2.76 29.17
CA SER A 169 -17.54 -1.47 29.84
C SER A 169 -16.24 -0.84 30.41
N SER A 170 -15.06 -1.45 30.13
CA SER A 170 -13.78 -0.90 30.61
C SER A 170 -13.43 0.41 29.90
N GLU A 171 -12.92 1.38 30.66
CA GLU A 171 -12.43 2.65 30.13
C GLU A 171 -11.24 2.43 29.15
N LYS A 172 -10.37 1.43 29.43
CA LYS A 172 -9.29 1.07 28.52
C LYS A 172 -9.80 0.49 27.20
N ALA A 173 -10.85 -0.33 27.25
CA ALA A 173 -11.48 -0.82 26.03
C ALA A 173 -12.01 0.34 25.17
N ALA A 174 -12.65 1.32 25.81
CA ALA A 174 -13.11 2.52 25.12
C ALA A 174 -11.95 3.39 24.57
N GLU A 175 -10.80 3.40 25.25
CA GLU A 175 -9.60 4.09 24.75
C GLU A 175 -9.01 3.39 23.52
N ILE A 176 -8.87 2.07 23.56
CA ILE A 176 -8.38 1.27 22.41
C ILE A 176 -9.29 1.45 21.20
N LEU A 177 -10.61 1.48 21.41
CA LEU A 177 -11.60 1.65 20.34
C LEU A 177 -11.51 2.99 19.60
N LYS A 178 -10.92 4.04 20.20
CA LYS A 178 -10.69 5.31 19.50
C LYS A 178 -9.76 5.15 18.31
N ASP A 179 -8.83 4.21 18.40
CA ASP A 179 -7.83 3.92 17.38
C ASP A 179 -8.03 2.53 16.73
N LYS A 180 -9.27 2.02 16.73
CA LYS A 180 -9.61 0.68 16.25
C LYS A 180 -9.16 0.41 14.80
N ASP A 181 -9.10 1.45 13.97
CA ASP A 181 -8.66 1.34 12.57
C ASP A 181 -7.18 0.92 12.43
N TYR A 182 -6.38 1.08 13.49
CA TYR A 182 -4.98 0.65 13.53
C TYR A 182 -4.79 -0.77 14.08
N LEU A 183 -5.82 -1.42 14.60
CA LEU A 183 -5.72 -2.79 15.11
C LEU A 183 -5.40 -3.79 13.99
N ALA A 184 -6.03 -3.67 12.83
CA ALA A 184 -5.68 -4.49 11.69
C ALA A 184 -4.35 -4.04 11.04
N LYS A 185 -3.41 -4.99 10.85
CA LYS A 185 -2.15 -4.71 10.17
C LYS A 185 -2.38 -4.22 8.75
N LYS A 186 -1.83 -3.06 8.42
CA LYS A 186 -1.87 -2.49 7.07
C LYS A 186 -0.61 -2.87 6.29
N SER A 187 -0.75 -2.93 4.99
CA SER A 187 0.37 -3.05 4.05
C SER A 187 0.82 -1.64 3.65
N MET A 188 2.09 -1.34 3.85
CA MET A 188 2.67 -0.04 3.52
C MET A 188 3.35 -0.08 2.16
N TRP A 189 2.96 0.84 1.28
CA TRP A 189 3.46 0.93 -0.08
C TRP A 189 3.94 2.34 -0.40
N ILE A 190 5.07 2.43 -1.07
CA ILE A 190 5.63 3.67 -1.59
C ILE A 190 5.68 3.54 -3.10
N PHE A 191 4.94 4.39 -3.81
CA PHE A 191 4.80 4.38 -5.26
C PHE A 191 5.52 5.57 -5.88
N GLY A 192 6.16 5.37 -7.02
CA GLY A 192 6.71 6.45 -7.82
C GLY A 192 7.36 5.98 -9.11
N GLY A 193 7.67 6.91 -9.99
CA GLY A 193 8.33 6.64 -11.26
C GLY A 193 9.85 6.51 -11.13
N ASP A 194 10.51 6.22 -12.26
CA ASP A 194 11.96 6.08 -12.32
C ASP A 194 12.72 7.39 -12.02
N GLY A 195 12.20 8.55 -12.43
CA GLY A 195 12.80 9.83 -12.09
C GLY A 195 12.89 10.08 -10.59
N TRP A 196 11.93 9.61 -9.82
CA TRP A 196 12.00 9.59 -8.37
C TRP A 196 13.01 8.55 -7.87
N ALA A 197 12.81 7.28 -8.19
CA ALA A 197 13.56 6.19 -7.56
C ALA A 197 15.01 6.09 -8.00
N TYR A 198 15.32 6.41 -9.26
CA TYR A 198 16.67 6.33 -9.82
C TYR A 198 17.48 7.61 -9.66
N ASP A 199 16.81 8.76 -9.54
CA ASP A 199 17.45 10.07 -9.56
C ASP A 199 17.22 10.84 -8.25
N ILE A 200 16.21 11.71 -8.20
CA ILE A 200 16.09 12.71 -7.13
C ILE A 200 15.76 12.09 -5.76
N GLY A 201 14.92 11.07 -5.71
CA GLY A 201 14.53 10.38 -4.48
C GLY A 201 15.36 9.15 -4.13
N PHE A 202 16.42 8.86 -4.90
CA PHE A 202 17.21 7.64 -4.69
C PHE A 202 17.78 7.51 -3.27
N GLY A 203 18.29 8.59 -2.69
CA GLY A 203 18.84 8.57 -1.33
C GLY A 203 17.79 8.19 -0.29
N GLY A 204 16.55 8.69 -0.43
CA GLY A 204 15.44 8.30 0.43
C GLY A 204 14.99 6.86 0.24
N VAL A 205 14.92 6.38 -1.02
CA VAL A 205 14.63 4.97 -1.34
C VAL A 205 15.67 4.04 -0.71
N ASP A 206 16.94 4.37 -0.86
CA ASP A 206 18.05 3.64 -0.28
C ASP A 206 17.93 3.58 1.25
N HIS A 207 17.72 4.73 1.90
CA HIS A 207 17.58 4.81 3.36
C HIS A 207 16.34 4.06 3.87
N ALA A 208 15.19 4.20 3.21
CA ALA A 208 13.96 3.52 3.60
C ALA A 208 14.11 2.00 3.56
N LEU A 209 14.75 1.46 2.52
CA LEU A 209 15.03 0.02 2.43
C LEU A 209 16.11 -0.43 3.42
N ALA A 210 17.12 0.41 3.66
CA ALA A 210 18.18 0.13 4.65
C ALA A 210 17.65 0.08 6.08
N SER A 211 16.52 0.74 6.38
CA SER A 211 15.92 0.76 7.73
C SER A 211 15.47 -0.60 8.23
N GLY A 212 15.19 -1.56 7.32
CA GLY A 212 14.65 -2.87 7.67
C GLY A 212 13.19 -2.86 8.10
N GLU A 213 12.48 -1.74 7.94
CA GLU A 213 11.04 -1.63 8.21
C GLU A 213 10.22 -2.43 7.19
N ASP A 214 9.02 -2.88 7.59
CA ASP A 214 8.10 -3.62 6.74
C ASP A 214 7.41 -2.69 5.72
N ILE A 215 8.15 -2.32 4.69
CA ILE A 215 7.76 -1.39 3.64
C ILE A 215 7.88 -2.07 2.27
N ASN A 216 6.93 -1.78 1.39
CA ASN A 216 6.97 -2.21 0.00
C ASN A 216 7.18 -0.98 -0.89
N ILE A 217 8.13 -1.04 -1.81
CA ILE A 217 8.39 0.01 -2.78
C ILE A 217 8.03 -0.52 -4.17
N LEU A 218 7.16 0.20 -4.88
CA LEU A 218 6.79 -0.10 -6.27
C LEU A 218 7.27 1.04 -7.16
N VAL A 219 8.26 0.73 -8.00
CA VAL A 219 8.80 1.65 -8.98
C VAL A 219 8.15 1.39 -10.33
N PHE A 220 7.43 2.39 -10.85
CA PHE A 220 6.94 2.39 -12.22
C PHE A 220 8.06 2.86 -13.13
N ASP A 221 8.84 1.92 -13.65
CA ASP A 221 10.00 2.22 -14.50
C ASP A 221 9.57 2.44 -15.95
N THR A 222 9.27 3.68 -16.28
CA THR A 222 8.90 4.12 -17.62
C THR A 222 10.09 4.57 -18.46
N GLU A 223 11.31 4.46 -17.90
CA GLU A 223 12.59 4.77 -18.53
C GLU A 223 12.81 6.25 -18.92
N VAL A 224 11.88 7.13 -18.54
CA VAL A 224 11.96 8.58 -18.70
C VAL A 224 11.16 9.28 -17.62
N TYR A 225 11.42 10.56 -17.36
CA TYR A 225 10.51 11.44 -16.64
C TYR A 225 9.25 11.68 -17.48
N SER A 226 8.29 10.78 -17.41
CA SER A 226 7.16 10.74 -18.34
C SER A 226 6.17 11.90 -18.13
N ASN A 227 5.83 12.22 -16.89
CA ASN A 227 4.84 13.25 -16.57
C ASN A 227 5.31 14.66 -16.96
N THR A 228 6.59 14.95 -16.83
CA THR A 228 7.17 16.28 -17.09
C THR A 228 7.51 16.53 -18.55
N GLY A 229 7.52 15.50 -19.40
CA GLY A 229 7.71 15.67 -20.84
C GLY A 229 8.76 14.79 -21.50
N GLY A 230 9.15 13.65 -20.89
CA GLY A 230 10.02 12.64 -21.52
C GLY A 230 11.51 12.95 -21.40
N GLN A 231 11.95 13.52 -20.29
CA GLN A 231 13.37 13.74 -20.02
C GLN A 231 14.07 12.43 -19.67
N ALA A 232 15.34 12.33 -20.08
CA ALA A 232 16.18 11.19 -19.71
C ALA A 232 16.38 11.10 -18.21
N SER A 233 16.20 9.89 -17.66
CA SER A 233 16.53 9.52 -16.29
C SER A 233 17.76 8.61 -16.24
N LYS A 234 18.21 8.23 -15.04
CA LYS A 234 19.22 7.17 -14.89
C LYS A 234 18.68 5.79 -15.25
N SER A 235 17.36 5.62 -15.40
CA SER A 235 16.74 4.42 -15.91
C SER A 235 16.74 4.32 -17.46
N THR A 236 16.91 5.43 -18.16
CA THR A 236 16.89 5.44 -19.63
C THR A 236 18.02 4.59 -20.21
N PRO A 237 17.73 3.63 -21.12
CA PRO A 237 18.73 2.76 -21.72
C PRO A 237 19.73 3.53 -22.61
N VAL A 238 20.89 2.91 -22.84
CA VAL A 238 21.91 3.43 -23.80
C VAL A 238 21.30 3.53 -25.19
N GLY A 239 21.58 4.63 -25.87
CA GLY A 239 21.13 4.89 -27.24
C GLY A 239 19.69 5.42 -27.33
N SER A 240 18.89 5.38 -26.25
CA SER A 240 17.54 5.92 -26.27
C SER A 240 17.54 7.42 -26.40
N VAL A 241 16.71 7.93 -27.31
CA VAL A 241 16.48 9.38 -27.50
C VAL A 241 15.40 9.84 -26.54
N ALA A 242 15.72 10.88 -25.78
CA ALA A 242 14.82 11.54 -24.86
C ALA A 242 15.16 13.02 -24.75
N GLN A 243 14.35 13.81 -24.04
CA GLN A 243 14.75 15.18 -23.71
C GLN A 243 16.07 15.16 -22.92
N PHE A 244 16.97 16.07 -23.22
CA PHE A 244 18.36 16.12 -22.73
C PHE A 244 19.27 14.97 -23.18
N ALA A 245 18.79 14.12 -24.07
CA ALA A 245 19.54 13.04 -24.70
C ALA A 245 19.17 12.91 -26.19
N ALA A 246 19.15 14.02 -26.92
CA ALA A 246 18.72 14.09 -28.32
C ALA A 246 19.59 13.26 -29.30
N ALA A 247 20.87 13.05 -28.98
CA ALA A 247 21.78 12.17 -29.71
C ALA A 247 21.81 10.72 -29.21
N GLY A 248 20.89 10.38 -28.30
CA GLY A 248 20.87 9.11 -27.57
C GLY A 248 21.67 9.18 -26.26
N LYS A 249 21.17 8.50 -25.25
CA LYS A 249 21.85 8.44 -23.93
C LYS A 249 23.19 7.68 -24.08
N SER A 250 24.26 8.28 -23.60
CA SER A 250 25.64 7.74 -23.74
C SER A 250 26.03 6.78 -22.62
N VAL A 251 25.35 6.83 -21.46
CA VAL A 251 25.69 6.01 -20.27
C VAL A 251 24.65 4.93 -20.02
N LYS A 252 25.08 3.84 -19.37
CA LYS A 252 24.20 2.70 -19.05
C LYS A 252 23.10 3.09 -18.06
N LYS A 253 21.99 2.35 -18.14
CA LYS A 253 20.95 2.34 -17.13
C LYS A 253 21.55 1.99 -15.77
N LYS A 254 21.15 2.71 -14.72
CA LYS A 254 21.47 2.38 -13.34
C LYS A 254 20.79 1.07 -12.98
N ASP A 255 21.52 0.16 -12.38
CA ASP A 255 20.97 -1.11 -11.90
C ASP A 255 20.45 -0.94 -10.46
N LEU A 256 19.22 -0.43 -10.33
CA LEU A 256 18.59 -0.19 -9.03
C LEU A 256 18.36 -1.50 -8.29
N ALA A 257 17.92 -2.54 -8.98
CA ALA A 257 17.64 -3.84 -8.40
C ALA A 257 18.87 -4.44 -7.72
N SER A 258 20.01 -4.49 -8.43
CA SER A 258 21.26 -4.99 -7.86
C SER A 258 21.77 -4.18 -6.67
N ILE A 259 21.59 -2.84 -6.70
CA ILE A 259 21.95 -2.00 -5.57
C ILE A 259 21.12 -2.39 -4.33
N MET A 260 19.81 -2.55 -4.48
CA MET A 260 18.91 -2.89 -3.35
C MET A 260 19.13 -4.33 -2.86
N MET A 261 19.44 -5.26 -3.74
CA MET A 261 19.83 -6.63 -3.36
C MET A 261 21.08 -6.68 -2.49
N SER A 262 21.97 -5.69 -2.59
CA SER A 262 23.22 -5.65 -1.80
C SER A 262 22.99 -5.60 -0.30
N TYR A 263 21.81 -5.18 0.18
CA TYR A 263 21.44 -5.22 1.60
C TYR A 263 21.27 -6.66 2.14
N GLY A 264 21.00 -7.64 1.28
CA GLY A 264 20.89 -9.06 1.65
C GLY A 264 19.58 -9.46 2.34
N TYR A 265 18.82 -8.51 2.88
CA TYR A 265 17.50 -8.73 3.50
C TYR A 265 16.35 -8.09 2.72
N VAL A 266 16.63 -7.35 1.67
CA VAL A 266 15.61 -6.75 0.80
C VAL A 266 15.24 -7.76 -0.28
N TYR A 267 13.95 -8.12 -0.35
CA TYR A 267 13.41 -8.90 -1.47
C TYR A 267 13.20 -7.97 -2.67
N VAL A 268 13.77 -8.34 -3.80
CA VAL A 268 13.66 -7.57 -5.07
C VAL A 268 13.00 -8.46 -6.12
N ALA A 269 12.04 -7.90 -6.84
CA ALA A 269 11.40 -8.51 -8.01
C ALA A 269 11.40 -7.49 -9.17
N ASP A 270 11.67 -7.97 -10.38
CA ASP A 270 11.68 -7.19 -11.62
C ASP A 270 10.90 -7.96 -12.71
#